data_58cc0520ec061464c84bc454ec7f1c70
#
_entry.id   58cc0520ec061464c84bc454ec7f1c70
#
_cell.length_a   1.000
_cell.length_b   1.000
_cell.length_c   1.000
_cell.angle_alpha   90.00
_cell.angle_beta   90.00
_cell.angle_gamma   90.00
#
_symmetry.space_group_name_H-M   'P 1'
#
loop_
_entity.id
_entity.type
_entity.pdbx_description
1 polymer ?
#
loop_
_entity_poly.entity_id
_entity_poly.type
_entity_poly.pdbx_seq_one_letter_code
_entity_poly.pdbx_strand_id
1 'polypeptide(L)'
;MIYESDNFKKLTEDKAIIFTVDAKNDAHIGFFSEKKSCPIHCTNEMYEIVIGGWANSQSVIRRGSQGSNKDLKATLNILKSNEDRSFWADAKDGLVRLGKGKVIGYDIVMKWQDNQPLDPSYVGFMTGWGSTGIWKFSESTKGKKESKNLHLLFFGILTH
;
A
#
# COMPACT_ATOMS: atom_id res chain seq x y z
N MET A 1 4.82 13.28 7.73
CA MET A 1 4.40 12.07 6.95
C MET A 1 3.23 12.48 6.07
N ILE A 2 3.30 12.27 4.77
CA ILE A 2 2.29 12.69 3.80
C ILE A 2 2.30 11.76 2.59
N TYR A 3 1.12 11.42 2.09
CA TYR A 3 0.95 10.85 0.75
C TYR A 3 1.04 11.98 -0.27
N GLU A 4 2.11 12.01 -1.04
CA GLU A 4 2.31 13.01 -2.07
C GLU A 4 1.52 12.64 -3.33
N SER A 5 0.73 13.57 -3.85
CA SER A 5 -0.13 13.30 -5.03
C SER A 5 0.66 12.86 -6.27
N ASP A 6 1.92 13.28 -6.39
CA ASP A 6 2.78 12.92 -7.52
C ASP A 6 3.21 11.44 -7.48
N ASN A 7 3.12 10.81 -6.31
CA ASN A 7 3.40 9.39 -6.09
C ASN A 7 2.17 8.50 -6.24
N PHE A 8 1.05 9.04 -6.70
CA PHE A 8 -0.18 8.28 -6.87
C PHE A 8 -0.22 7.61 -8.24
N LYS A 9 -0.71 6.37 -8.25
CA LYS A 9 -1.03 5.61 -9.46
C LYS A 9 -2.54 5.45 -9.59
N LYS A 10 -3.03 5.53 -10.83
CA LYS A 10 -4.42 5.22 -11.13
C LYS A 10 -4.64 3.71 -11.02
N LEU A 11 -5.70 3.32 -10.33
CA LEU A 11 -6.12 1.93 -10.21
C LEU A 11 -6.87 1.47 -11.47
N THR A 12 -6.75 0.18 -11.78
CA THR A 12 -7.61 -0.51 -12.75
C THR A 12 -8.98 -0.81 -12.13
N GLU A 13 -9.91 -1.36 -12.90
CA GLU A 13 -11.24 -1.76 -12.43
C GLU A 13 -11.19 -2.81 -11.30
N ASP A 14 -10.13 -3.61 -11.24
CA ASP A 14 -9.93 -4.60 -10.19
C ASP A 14 -9.53 -3.98 -8.84
N LYS A 15 -9.26 -2.67 -8.82
CA LYS A 15 -8.82 -1.92 -7.62
C LYS A 15 -7.64 -2.55 -6.91
N ALA A 16 -6.73 -3.16 -7.66
CA ALA A 16 -5.61 -3.93 -7.16
C ALA A 16 -4.26 -3.41 -7.66
N ILE A 17 -3.23 -3.64 -6.87
CA ILE A 17 -1.84 -3.31 -7.20
C ILE A 17 -0.90 -4.43 -6.75
N ILE A 18 0.07 -4.75 -7.60
CA ILE A 18 1.18 -5.66 -7.28
C ILE A 18 2.45 -4.82 -7.21
N PHE A 19 3.22 -4.99 -6.16
CA PHE A 19 4.42 -4.20 -5.92
C PHE A 19 5.49 -4.97 -5.18
N THR A 20 6.71 -4.47 -5.23
CA THR A 20 7.76 -4.84 -4.28
C THR A 20 8.16 -3.61 -3.49
N VAL A 21 8.57 -3.81 -2.26
CA VAL A 21 9.12 -2.77 -1.41
C VAL A 21 10.37 -3.26 -0.71
N ASP A 22 11.41 -2.45 -0.75
CA ASP A 22 12.63 -2.56 0.06
C ASP A 22 12.57 -1.45 1.09
N ALA A 23 12.28 -1.79 2.33
CA ALA A 23 12.21 -0.85 3.44
C ALA A 23 12.48 -1.57 4.76
N LYS A 24 12.98 -0.83 5.75
CA LYS A 24 13.21 -1.37 7.09
C LYS A 24 11.89 -1.65 7.83
N ASN A 25 10.96 -0.70 7.77
CA ASN A 25 9.66 -0.72 8.46
C ASN A 25 8.73 0.34 7.85
N ASP A 26 7.49 0.39 8.32
CA ASP A 26 6.51 1.46 8.05
C ASP A 26 6.32 1.77 6.56
N ALA A 27 6.03 0.75 5.75
CA ALA A 27 5.59 0.90 4.38
C ALA A 27 4.07 1.12 4.35
N HIS A 28 3.63 2.28 3.87
CA HIS A 28 2.23 2.68 3.86
C HIS A 28 1.67 2.70 2.44
N ILE A 29 0.46 2.17 2.28
CA ILE A 29 -0.33 2.20 1.06
C ILE A 29 -1.65 2.89 1.37
N GLY A 30 -2.02 3.89 0.58
CA GLY A 30 -3.31 4.56 0.68
C GLY A 30 -4.14 4.35 -0.59
N PHE A 31 -5.40 3.97 -0.43
CA PHE A 31 -6.39 3.91 -1.51
C PHE A 31 -7.31 5.12 -1.44
N PHE A 32 -7.33 5.92 -2.49
CA PHE A 32 -7.98 7.24 -2.53
C PHE A 32 -8.98 7.35 -3.67
N SER A 33 -10.06 8.10 -3.46
CA SER A 33 -11.02 8.44 -4.53
C SER A 33 -10.47 9.52 -5.46
N GLU A 34 -9.61 10.41 -4.96
CA GLU A 34 -9.04 11.54 -5.68
C GLU A 34 -7.50 11.55 -5.60
N LYS A 35 -6.86 12.05 -6.66
CA LYS A 35 -5.41 12.32 -6.68
C LYS A 35 -5.12 13.63 -5.93
N LYS A 36 -5.00 13.54 -4.62
CA LYS A 36 -4.79 14.68 -3.73
C LYS A 36 -3.83 14.31 -2.62
N SER A 37 -2.84 15.17 -2.38
CA SER A 37 -1.92 14.98 -1.25
C SER A 37 -2.67 14.88 0.07
N CYS A 38 -2.27 13.93 0.89
CA CYS A 38 -2.95 13.58 2.11
C CYS A 38 -1.95 13.59 3.28
N PRO A 39 -1.93 14.65 4.10
CA PRO A 39 -1.15 14.65 5.33
C PRO A 39 -1.68 13.62 6.34
N ILE A 40 -0.90 13.34 7.36
CA ILE A 40 -1.33 12.49 8.46
C ILE A 40 -2.67 12.99 9.03
N HIS A 41 -3.59 12.08 9.28
CA HIS A 41 -4.98 12.36 9.70
C HIS A 41 -5.82 13.16 8.68
N CYS A 42 -5.51 13.05 7.39
CA CYS A 42 -6.14 13.88 6.38
C CYS A 42 -7.65 13.64 6.22
N THR A 43 -8.14 12.39 6.35
CA THR A 43 -9.56 12.08 6.10
C THR A 43 -9.89 10.63 6.39
N ASN A 44 -11.18 10.37 6.63
CA ASN A 44 -11.75 9.04 6.69
C ASN A 44 -12.17 8.50 5.29
N GLU A 45 -11.94 9.25 4.23
CA GLU A 45 -12.34 8.91 2.86
C GLU A 45 -11.22 8.16 2.10
N MET A 46 -10.38 7.43 2.80
CA MET A 46 -9.36 6.58 2.22
C MET A 46 -9.17 5.31 3.06
N TYR A 47 -8.66 4.27 2.44
CA TYR A 47 -8.16 3.10 3.16
C TYR A 47 -6.65 3.18 3.28
N GLU A 48 -6.12 2.86 4.45
CA GLU A 48 -4.68 2.79 4.70
C GLU A 48 -4.29 1.36 5.07
N ILE A 49 -3.23 0.86 4.43
CA ILE A 49 -2.55 -0.38 4.83
C ILE A 49 -1.14 0.02 5.27
N VAL A 50 -0.77 -0.35 6.49
CA VAL A 50 0.60 -0.20 6.99
C VAL A 50 1.22 -1.58 7.09
N ILE A 51 2.33 -1.77 6.39
CA ILE A 51 3.12 -3.01 6.39
C ILE A 51 4.33 -2.79 7.29
N GLY A 52 4.53 -3.67 8.25
CA GLY A 52 5.70 -3.61 9.13
C GLY A 52 5.78 -2.35 9.99
N GLY A 53 4.67 -1.87 10.49
CA GLY A 53 4.63 -0.84 11.52
C GLY A 53 5.16 -1.35 12.86
N TRP A 54 5.22 -0.46 13.87
CA TRP A 54 5.73 -0.78 15.21
C TRP A 54 7.07 -1.51 15.18
N ALA A 55 8.06 -0.88 14.54
CA ALA A 55 9.40 -1.43 14.36
C ALA A 55 9.40 -2.80 13.63
N ASN A 56 8.61 -2.91 12.58
CA ASN A 56 8.49 -4.12 11.73
C ASN A 56 7.93 -5.35 12.48
N SER A 57 7.02 -5.12 13.43
CA SER A 57 6.42 -6.20 14.23
C SER A 57 4.95 -6.47 13.90
N GLN A 58 4.23 -5.47 13.38
CA GLN A 58 2.79 -5.56 13.10
C GLN A 58 2.44 -4.90 11.77
N SER A 59 1.30 -5.30 11.21
CA SER A 59 0.70 -4.65 10.05
C SER A 59 -0.79 -4.38 10.33
N VAL A 60 -1.36 -3.36 9.69
CA VAL A 60 -2.71 -2.90 10.00
C VAL A 60 -3.45 -2.41 8.75
N ILE A 61 -4.76 -2.66 8.71
CA ILE A 61 -5.71 -2.00 7.81
C ILE A 61 -6.48 -0.96 8.62
N ARG A 62 -6.64 0.25 8.07
CA ARG A 62 -7.37 1.37 8.66
C ARG A 62 -8.31 2.01 7.66
N ARG A 63 -9.33 2.70 8.16
CA ARG A 63 -10.08 3.71 7.40
C ARG A 63 -9.61 5.08 7.87
N GLY A 64 -9.14 5.89 6.92
CA GLY A 64 -8.45 7.15 7.20
C GLY A 64 -6.96 6.98 7.53
N SER A 65 -6.17 7.99 7.17
CA SER A 65 -4.74 8.03 7.50
C SER A 65 -4.55 8.13 9.01
N GLN A 66 -3.84 7.17 9.60
CA GLN A 66 -3.71 7.02 11.06
C GLN A 66 -5.06 6.87 11.78
N GLY A 67 -6.08 6.39 11.09
CA GLY A 67 -7.41 6.12 11.65
C GLY A 67 -7.43 4.91 12.59
N SER A 68 -8.64 4.51 13.00
CA SER A 68 -8.82 3.33 13.85
C SER A 68 -8.43 2.03 13.12
N ASN A 69 -7.81 1.11 13.86
CA ASN A 69 -7.45 -0.21 13.35
C ASN A 69 -8.72 -1.01 13.02
N LYS A 70 -8.78 -1.57 11.82
CA LYS A 70 -9.86 -2.44 11.34
C LYS A 70 -9.44 -3.90 11.29
N ASP A 71 -8.21 -4.18 10.90
CA ASP A 71 -7.55 -5.47 11.05
C ASP A 71 -6.09 -5.22 11.45
N LEU A 72 -5.63 -5.85 12.51
CA LEU A 72 -4.27 -5.73 13.04
C LEU A 72 -3.68 -7.13 13.19
N LYS A 73 -2.52 -7.36 12.61
CA LYS A 73 -1.84 -8.66 12.64
C LYS A 73 -0.40 -8.52 13.11
N ALA A 74 0.05 -9.49 13.89
CA ALA A 74 1.47 -9.69 14.14
C ALA A 74 2.14 -10.16 12.84
N THR A 75 3.12 -9.41 12.36
CA THR A 75 3.83 -9.68 11.10
C THR A 75 5.32 -9.41 11.25
N LEU A 76 5.92 -10.06 12.24
CA LEU A 76 7.32 -9.87 12.61
C LEU A 76 8.24 -10.03 11.40
N ASN A 77 9.08 -9.02 11.16
CA ASN A 77 10.07 -8.99 10.09
C ASN A 77 9.48 -9.19 8.67
N ILE A 78 8.26 -8.69 8.44
CA ILE A 78 7.61 -8.78 7.13
C ILE A 78 8.35 -7.96 6.06
N LEU A 79 9.02 -6.87 6.46
CA LEU A 79 9.90 -6.05 5.63
C LEU A 79 11.38 -6.34 5.94
N LYS A 80 12.26 -5.95 5.02
CA LYS A 80 13.71 -6.05 5.24
C LYS A 80 14.43 -5.02 4.38
N SER A 81 15.40 -4.31 4.98
CA SER A 81 16.28 -3.40 4.24
C SER A 81 17.19 -4.19 3.30
N ASN A 82 17.43 -3.62 2.12
CA ASN A 82 18.26 -4.18 1.06
C ASN A 82 17.72 -5.51 0.50
N GLU A 83 16.40 -5.72 0.59
CA GLU A 83 15.74 -6.90 0.04
C GLU A 83 14.33 -6.54 -0.43
N ASP A 84 14.05 -6.75 -1.71
CA ASP A 84 12.73 -6.60 -2.28
C ASP A 84 11.75 -7.64 -1.68
N ARG A 85 10.69 -7.18 -1.04
CA ARG A 85 9.57 -8.00 -0.59
C ARG A 85 8.37 -7.76 -1.49
N SER A 86 7.81 -8.83 -2.03
CA SER A 86 6.68 -8.77 -2.96
C SER A 86 5.35 -8.87 -2.21
N PHE A 87 4.42 -7.99 -2.59
CA PHE A 87 3.07 -7.93 -2.07
C PHE A 87 2.07 -7.59 -3.17
N TRP A 88 0.83 -7.86 -2.87
CA TRP A 88 -0.33 -7.31 -3.58
C TRP A 88 -1.30 -6.72 -2.56
N ALA A 89 -2.05 -5.72 -2.98
CA ALA A 89 -3.12 -5.12 -2.20
C ALA A 89 -4.30 -4.77 -3.08
N ASP A 90 -5.50 -4.84 -2.57
CA ASP A 90 -6.71 -4.40 -3.25
C ASP A 90 -7.73 -3.78 -2.31
N ALA A 91 -8.67 -3.01 -2.91
CA ALA A 91 -9.75 -2.36 -2.18
C ALA A 91 -10.99 -2.25 -3.09
N LYS A 92 -11.61 -3.38 -3.40
CA LYS A 92 -12.79 -3.45 -4.26
C LYS A 92 -14.06 -3.74 -3.46
N ASP A 93 -15.12 -2.96 -3.73
CA ASP A 93 -16.44 -3.14 -3.10
C ASP A 93 -16.38 -3.19 -1.56
N GLY A 94 -15.48 -2.40 -0.98
CA GLY A 94 -15.26 -2.31 0.47
C GLY A 94 -14.39 -3.43 1.05
N LEU A 95 -14.06 -4.46 0.29
CA LEU A 95 -13.13 -5.50 0.74
C LEU A 95 -11.69 -5.01 0.54
N VAL A 96 -11.00 -4.74 1.64
CA VAL A 96 -9.60 -4.29 1.66
C VAL A 96 -8.72 -5.46 2.07
N ARG A 97 -7.70 -5.78 1.26
CA ARG A 97 -6.82 -6.92 1.51
C ARG A 97 -5.36 -6.59 1.25
N LEU A 98 -4.50 -7.28 1.97
CA LEU A 98 -3.06 -7.37 1.72
C LEU A 98 -2.65 -8.83 1.64
N GLY A 99 -1.86 -9.19 0.68
CA GLY A 99 -1.23 -10.51 0.57
C GLY A 99 0.25 -10.43 0.21
N LYS A 100 0.98 -11.51 0.47
CA LYS A 100 2.36 -11.68 0.04
C LYS A 100 2.42 -12.22 -1.38
N GLY A 101 3.54 -11.93 -2.05
CA GLY A 101 3.80 -12.43 -3.40
C GLY A 101 3.16 -11.57 -4.49
N LYS A 102 2.97 -12.17 -5.66
CA LYS A 102 2.55 -11.46 -6.88
C LYS A 102 1.24 -11.99 -7.47
N VAL A 103 0.52 -12.84 -6.74
CA VAL A 103 -0.75 -13.43 -7.19
C VAL A 103 -1.88 -12.92 -6.31
N ILE A 104 -2.71 -12.04 -6.87
CA ILE A 104 -3.85 -11.44 -6.18
C ILE A 104 -4.81 -12.53 -5.69
N GLY A 105 -5.22 -12.44 -4.43
CA GLY A 105 -6.12 -13.37 -3.78
C GLY A 105 -5.42 -14.55 -3.07
N TYR A 106 -4.11 -14.72 -3.24
CA TYR A 106 -3.34 -15.78 -2.58
C TYR A 106 -2.46 -15.21 -1.47
N ASP A 107 -2.10 -16.06 -0.49
CA ASP A 107 -1.26 -15.73 0.67
C ASP A 107 -1.69 -14.44 1.39
N ILE A 108 -2.99 -14.40 1.73
CA ILE A 108 -3.62 -13.24 2.38
C ILE A 108 -3.05 -13.09 3.79
N VAL A 109 -2.51 -11.91 4.07
CA VAL A 109 -1.99 -11.51 5.38
C VAL A 109 -3.10 -10.88 6.22
N MET A 110 -3.87 -9.97 5.63
CA MET A 110 -4.92 -9.21 6.28
C MET A 110 -6.10 -9.00 5.33
N LYS A 111 -7.29 -8.88 5.91
CA LYS A 111 -8.51 -8.48 5.18
C LYS A 111 -9.51 -7.83 6.10
N TRP A 112 -10.23 -6.85 5.57
CA TRP A 112 -11.34 -6.20 6.26
C TRP A 112 -12.43 -5.83 5.26
N GLN A 113 -13.70 -6.11 5.62
CA GLN A 113 -14.87 -5.69 4.85
C GLN A 113 -15.46 -4.44 5.46
N ASP A 114 -15.45 -3.34 4.70
CA ASP A 114 -16.17 -2.13 5.05
C ASP A 114 -17.65 -2.26 4.64
N ASN A 115 -18.57 -2.02 5.56
CA ASN A 115 -20.01 -2.02 5.30
C ASN A 115 -20.50 -0.69 4.71
N GLN A 116 -19.63 0.32 4.63
CA GLN A 116 -19.86 1.60 3.96
C GLN A 116 -18.72 1.83 2.94
N PRO A 117 -18.72 1.06 1.85
CA PRO A 117 -17.56 0.98 0.96
C PRO A 117 -17.19 2.31 0.32
N LEU A 118 -15.89 2.57 0.23
CA LEU A 118 -15.31 3.58 -0.63
C LEU A 118 -15.03 2.97 -2.00
N ASP A 119 -15.01 3.79 -3.05
CA ASP A 119 -14.62 3.42 -4.41
C ASP A 119 -13.34 4.14 -4.81
N PRO A 120 -12.16 3.60 -4.44
CA PRO A 120 -10.91 4.24 -4.75
C PRO A 120 -10.58 4.19 -6.24
N SER A 121 -10.02 5.29 -6.74
CA SER A 121 -9.52 5.41 -8.11
C SER A 121 -8.00 5.50 -8.20
N TYR A 122 -7.35 5.77 -7.07
CA TYR A 122 -5.90 5.96 -6.97
C TYR A 122 -5.31 5.21 -5.78
N VAL A 123 -4.05 4.83 -5.93
CA VAL A 123 -3.22 4.30 -4.84
C VAL A 123 -2.00 5.16 -4.67
N GLY A 124 -1.70 5.55 -3.44
CA GLY A 124 -0.53 6.31 -3.04
C GLY A 124 0.37 5.48 -2.12
N PHE A 125 1.65 5.81 -2.10
CA PHE A 125 2.68 5.09 -1.36
C PHE A 125 3.54 6.06 -0.57
N MET A 126 3.95 5.65 0.62
CA MET A 126 4.96 6.35 1.40
C MET A 126 5.65 5.39 2.37
N THR A 127 6.78 5.80 2.92
CA THR A 127 7.36 5.23 4.14
C THR A 127 7.24 6.23 5.28
N GLY A 128 7.02 5.75 6.47
CA GLY A 128 6.79 6.60 7.63
C GLY A 128 7.87 6.48 8.70
N TRP A 129 7.80 7.37 9.69
CA TRP A 129 8.56 7.29 10.94
C TRP A 129 10.08 7.16 10.77
N GLY A 130 10.64 7.92 9.80
CA GLY A 130 12.07 7.93 9.52
C GLY A 130 12.57 6.74 8.69
N SER A 131 11.69 5.87 8.24
CA SER A 131 12.03 4.82 7.27
C SER A 131 12.12 5.40 5.86
N THR A 132 13.01 4.82 5.06
CA THR A 132 13.09 5.05 3.61
C THR A 132 12.73 3.76 2.88
N GLY A 133 12.23 3.86 1.67
CA GLY A 133 11.88 2.68 0.89
C GLY A 133 12.03 2.87 -0.60
N ILE A 134 12.30 1.76 -1.28
CA ILE A 134 12.31 1.67 -2.74
C ILE A 134 11.09 0.85 -3.14
N TRP A 135 10.22 1.44 -3.95
CA TRP A 135 9.00 0.82 -4.43
C TRP A 135 9.13 0.49 -5.91
N LYS A 136 8.71 -0.71 -6.30
CA LYS A 136 8.63 -1.14 -7.70
C LYS A 136 7.24 -1.70 -7.96
N PHE A 137 6.65 -1.32 -9.08
CA PHE A 137 5.28 -1.70 -9.42
C PHE A 137 5.26 -2.62 -10.63
N SER A 138 4.41 -3.65 -10.57
CA SER A 138 4.09 -4.49 -11.72
C SER A 138 2.73 -4.09 -12.26
N GLU A 139 2.61 -3.94 -13.58
CA GLU A 139 1.30 -3.82 -14.20
C GLU A 139 0.59 -5.16 -14.10
N SER A 140 -0.69 -5.16 -13.70
CA SER A 140 -1.51 -6.36 -13.75
C SER A 140 -1.80 -6.71 -15.22
N THR A 141 -1.09 -7.67 -15.76
CA THR A 141 -1.34 -8.18 -17.11
C THR A 141 -2.57 -9.09 -17.10
N LYS A 142 -3.76 -8.51 -17.31
CA LYS A 142 -4.81 -9.28 -17.96
C LYS A 142 -4.52 -9.30 -19.46
N GLY A 143 -3.97 -10.40 -19.93
CA GLY A 143 -3.97 -10.84 -21.33
C GLY A 143 -3.36 -9.86 -22.35
N LYS A 144 -2.03 -9.71 -22.37
CA LYS A 144 -1.22 -9.57 -23.59
C LYS A 144 0.25 -9.83 -23.23
N LYS A 145 0.88 -10.73 -24.00
CA LYS A 145 2.33 -10.91 -23.99
C LYS A 145 3.00 -9.58 -24.32
N GLU A 146 3.79 -9.07 -23.40
CA GLU A 146 5.07 -8.38 -23.53
C GLU A 146 5.32 -7.55 -22.26
N SER A 147 6.30 -7.97 -21.48
CA SER A 147 6.78 -7.25 -20.33
C SER A 147 7.58 -6.03 -20.81
N LYS A 148 7.05 -4.84 -20.57
CA LYS A 148 7.91 -3.66 -20.44
C LYS A 148 8.08 -3.38 -18.95
N ASN A 149 9.24 -3.74 -18.42
CA ASN A 149 9.65 -3.34 -17.08
C ASN A 149 9.81 -1.82 -17.05
N LEU A 150 8.80 -1.12 -16.57
CA LEU A 150 8.92 0.30 -16.25
C LEU A 150 9.45 0.40 -14.82
N HIS A 151 10.75 0.65 -14.69
CA HIS A 151 11.38 0.97 -13.41
C HIS A 151 11.11 2.44 -13.09
N LEU A 152 10.17 2.70 -12.20
CA LEU A 152 10.06 3.99 -11.53
C LEU A 152 10.64 3.85 -10.13
N LEU A 153 11.79 4.44 -9.91
CA LEU A 153 12.43 4.57 -8.61
C LEU A 153 11.86 5.80 -7.90
N PHE A 154 11.18 5.59 -6.78
CA PHE A 154 10.77 6.68 -5.91
C PHE A 154 11.68 6.69 -4.68
N PHE A 155 12.45 7.75 -4.55
CA PHE A 155 13.20 8.03 -3.33
C PHE A 155 12.37 8.96 -2.45
N GLY A 156 11.87 8.45 -1.34
CA GLY A 156 11.33 9.30 -0.28
C GLY A 156 12.49 9.85 0.54
N ILE A 157 12.96 11.06 0.24
CA ILE A 157 13.88 11.78 1.12
C ILE A 157 13.03 12.52 2.14
N LEU A 158 13.09 12.10 3.39
CA LEU A 158 12.62 12.88 4.52
C LEU A 158 13.70 13.90 4.87
N THR A 159 13.49 15.15 4.51
CA THR A 159 14.14 16.27 5.20
C THR A 159 13.36 16.58 6.46
N HIS A 160 14.08 16.73 7.57
CA HIS A 160 13.57 17.05 8.90
C HIS A 160 12.72 18.32 8.92
#